data_2a913d295f325bba40fb961831e43ac0
#
_entry.id   2a913d295f325bba40fb961831e43ac0
#
_cell.length_a   1.000
_cell.length_b   1.000
_cell.length_c   1.000
_cell.angle_alpha   90.00
_cell.angle_beta   90.00
_cell.angle_gamma   90.00
#
_symmetry.space_group_name_H-M   'P 1'
#
loop_
_entity.id
_entity.type
_entity.pdbx_description
1 polymer ?
#
loop_
_entity_poly.entity_id
_entity_poly.type
_entity_poly.pdbx_seq_one_letter_code
_entity_poly.pdbx_strand_id
1 'polypeptide(L)'
;MFLGKTAQGRVVKTINSVDENGYVYPLNLVQIKGYKNRYAFVMGVTHTVCNFDGRIIAALVPKDPENTDLKTIWIMASRSSRYINQDIYQYIDVKKDFPEYELVCYYESSAGAVVYRSIKGKLRFLLIKNKRSANWGFPKGHLEMGETKYDAARREVLEETGLHIKIHLGYEGISKYTLRNNVDKKVSIFVATTDDLKTTMQEEEIDDYRWRAYDQAMGHLSFENDKKILREAVDFLIKQKLIVNKNTPTAQAIDREIELKEQERKERIAEYRRQKWIEQQNKIRAQRYYEKHKEEIVRQKIIKKRKRSQEKKRLQNAANNNANAQNKNNESQSNADKKQNTTTDKKEN
;
A
#
# COMPACT_ATOMS: atom_id res chain seq x y z
N MET A 1 1.12 21.67 -17.69
CA MET A 1 -0.05 20.78 -17.68
C MET A 1 -1.29 21.57 -18.04
N PHE A 2 -2.22 21.04 -18.86
CA PHE A 2 -3.43 21.76 -19.31
C PHE A 2 -4.67 21.52 -18.43
N LEU A 3 -4.58 20.69 -17.42
CA LEU A 3 -5.70 20.38 -16.52
C LEU A 3 -6.33 21.65 -15.95
N GLY A 4 -7.64 21.71 -15.97
CA GLY A 4 -8.43 22.86 -15.52
C GLY A 4 -8.53 24.03 -16.51
N LYS A 5 -7.72 24.07 -17.58
CA LYS A 5 -7.78 25.13 -18.60
C LYS A 5 -8.90 24.86 -19.59
N THR A 6 -9.44 25.96 -20.16
CA THR A 6 -10.41 25.88 -21.27
C THR A 6 -9.68 25.69 -22.60
N ALA A 7 -10.30 24.95 -23.50
CA ALA A 7 -9.80 24.69 -24.83
C ALA A 7 -10.98 24.54 -25.82
N GLN A 8 -10.69 24.80 -27.11
CA GLN A 8 -11.60 24.55 -28.21
C GLN A 8 -10.97 23.46 -29.08
N GLY A 9 -11.79 22.59 -29.64
CA GLY A 9 -11.36 21.56 -30.55
C GLY A 9 -12.33 21.32 -31.69
N ARG A 10 -11.78 20.86 -32.83
CA ARG A 10 -12.56 20.38 -33.97
C ARG A 10 -12.60 18.87 -33.92
N VAL A 11 -13.76 18.27 -34.11
CA VAL A 11 -13.94 16.82 -34.14
C VAL A 11 -13.21 16.22 -35.34
N VAL A 12 -12.40 15.21 -35.06
CA VAL A 12 -11.64 14.43 -36.04
C VAL A 12 -12.09 12.98 -36.12
N LYS A 13 -12.66 12.46 -35.03
CA LYS A 13 -13.34 11.15 -34.97
C LYS A 13 -14.64 11.32 -34.22
N THR A 14 -15.72 10.80 -34.75
CA THR A 14 -17.02 10.86 -34.11
C THR A 14 -17.24 9.69 -33.18
N ILE A 15 -18.08 9.88 -32.18
CA ILE A 15 -18.56 8.80 -31.34
C ILE A 15 -19.07 7.62 -32.19
N ASN A 16 -18.76 6.38 -31.82
CA ASN A 16 -19.09 5.14 -32.53
C ASN A 16 -18.42 4.98 -33.92
N SER A 17 -17.54 5.87 -34.35
CA SER A 17 -16.73 5.63 -35.53
C SER A 17 -15.66 4.58 -35.26
N VAL A 18 -15.24 3.86 -36.31
CA VAL A 18 -14.20 2.81 -36.19
C VAL A 18 -12.96 3.28 -36.93
N ASP A 19 -11.78 3.08 -36.38
CA ASP A 19 -10.52 3.36 -37.08
C ASP A 19 -10.00 2.16 -37.90
N GLU A 20 -8.84 2.34 -38.52
CA GLU A 20 -8.21 1.34 -39.38
C GLU A 20 -7.79 0.07 -38.59
N ASN A 21 -7.61 0.18 -37.27
CA ASN A 21 -7.23 -0.92 -36.37
C ASN A 21 -8.46 -1.58 -35.72
N GLY A 22 -9.68 -1.15 -36.06
CA GLY A 22 -10.91 -1.69 -35.49
C GLY A 22 -11.29 -1.09 -34.14
N TYR A 23 -10.62 -0.04 -33.68
CA TYR A 23 -10.97 0.63 -32.43
C TYR A 23 -12.25 1.47 -32.61
N VAL A 24 -13.25 1.19 -31.79
CA VAL A 24 -14.51 1.91 -31.75
C VAL A 24 -14.39 3.09 -30.79
N TYR A 25 -14.51 4.31 -31.29
CA TYR A 25 -14.40 5.51 -30.47
C TYR A 25 -15.61 5.65 -29.53
N PRO A 26 -15.43 5.51 -28.20
CA PRO A 26 -16.55 5.59 -27.25
C PRO A 26 -17.07 7.02 -27.06
N LEU A 27 -16.29 8.01 -27.49
CA LEU A 27 -16.55 9.43 -27.36
C LEU A 27 -16.08 10.15 -28.64
N ASN A 28 -16.62 11.36 -28.90
CA ASN A 28 -16.05 12.22 -29.93
C ASN A 28 -14.59 12.55 -29.58
N LEU A 29 -13.66 12.43 -30.53
CA LEU A 29 -12.28 12.87 -30.42
C LEU A 29 -12.10 14.19 -31.17
N VAL A 30 -11.56 15.18 -30.47
CA VAL A 30 -11.28 16.50 -31.08
C VAL A 30 -9.77 16.73 -31.16
N GLN A 31 -9.35 17.44 -32.22
CA GLN A 31 -8.04 18.06 -32.28
C GLN A 31 -8.11 19.42 -31.62
N ILE A 32 -7.26 19.70 -30.63
CA ILE A 32 -7.25 20.95 -29.87
C ILE A 32 -6.74 22.08 -30.76
N LYS A 33 -7.49 23.16 -30.85
CA LYS A 33 -7.17 24.35 -31.66
C LYS A 33 -5.82 24.94 -31.21
N GLY A 34 -4.98 25.23 -32.20
CA GLY A 34 -3.63 25.79 -31.98
C GLY A 34 -2.53 24.72 -31.76
N TYR A 35 -2.88 23.44 -31.80
CA TYR A 35 -1.94 22.34 -31.60
C TYR A 35 -2.10 21.24 -32.63
N LYS A 36 -1.12 21.04 -33.52
CA LYS A 36 -1.21 20.07 -34.64
C LYS A 36 -1.40 18.60 -34.21
N ASN A 37 -0.87 18.18 -33.05
CA ASN A 37 -0.81 16.79 -32.64
C ASN A 37 -1.32 16.60 -31.20
N ARG A 38 -2.35 17.35 -30.79
CA ARG A 38 -2.96 17.20 -29.47
C ARG A 38 -4.44 16.94 -29.62
N TYR A 39 -4.88 15.84 -29.01
CA TYR A 39 -6.24 15.36 -29.11
C TYR A 39 -6.90 15.27 -27.74
N ALA A 40 -8.21 15.38 -27.71
CA ALA A 40 -8.99 15.22 -26.52
C ALA A 40 -10.29 14.45 -26.79
N PHE A 41 -10.63 13.51 -25.91
CA PHE A 41 -11.97 12.94 -25.84
C PHE A 41 -12.95 13.96 -25.24
N VAL A 42 -14.20 13.96 -25.71
CA VAL A 42 -15.24 14.87 -25.23
C VAL A 42 -16.26 14.12 -24.40
N MET A 43 -16.30 14.39 -23.11
CA MET A 43 -17.26 13.83 -22.16
C MET A 43 -18.60 14.57 -22.16
N GLY A 44 -19.67 13.81 -21.89
CA GLY A 44 -21.02 14.37 -21.71
C GLY A 44 -21.72 14.77 -23.01
N VAL A 45 -21.19 14.38 -24.18
CA VAL A 45 -21.79 14.58 -25.48
C VAL A 45 -22.03 13.22 -26.13
N THR A 46 -23.30 12.82 -26.22
CA THR A 46 -23.73 11.49 -26.70
C THR A 46 -24.09 11.45 -28.19
N HIS A 47 -23.91 12.54 -28.87
CA HIS A 47 -24.18 12.68 -30.30
C HIS A 47 -22.97 13.28 -31.02
N THR A 48 -22.97 13.18 -32.34
CA THR A 48 -21.92 13.78 -33.19
C THR A 48 -21.99 15.29 -33.16
N VAL A 49 -20.85 15.94 -32.91
CA VAL A 49 -20.70 17.40 -32.99
C VAL A 49 -19.53 17.73 -33.93
N CYS A 50 -19.48 18.96 -34.46
CA CYS A 50 -18.37 19.39 -35.31
C CYS A 50 -17.22 20.03 -34.53
N ASN A 51 -17.55 20.79 -33.49
CA ASN A 51 -16.61 21.50 -32.63
C ASN A 51 -17.08 21.40 -31.19
N PHE A 52 -16.13 21.51 -30.27
CA PHE A 52 -16.40 21.52 -28.83
C PHE A 52 -15.57 22.60 -28.14
N ASP A 53 -16.21 23.33 -27.23
CA ASP A 53 -15.57 24.29 -26.33
C ASP A 53 -15.83 23.83 -24.89
N GLY A 54 -14.77 23.62 -24.14
CA GLY A 54 -14.91 23.11 -22.79
C GLY A 54 -13.66 23.26 -21.94
N ARG A 55 -13.68 22.60 -20.78
CA ARG A 55 -12.54 22.53 -19.86
C ARG A 55 -11.85 21.17 -20.00
N ILE A 56 -10.55 21.16 -19.95
CA ILE A 56 -9.76 19.92 -19.84
C ILE A 56 -9.87 19.42 -18.39
N ILE A 57 -10.52 18.26 -18.25
CA ILE A 57 -10.89 17.68 -16.95
C ILE A 57 -10.03 16.47 -16.58
N ALA A 58 -9.37 15.85 -17.57
CA ALA A 58 -8.46 14.73 -17.31
C ALA A 58 -7.46 14.58 -18.45
N ALA A 59 -6.50 13.69 -18.25
CA ALA A 59 -5.51 13.29 -19.24
C ALA A 59 -5.15 11.82 -19.07
N LEU A 60 -5.01 11.11 -20.20
CA LEU A 60 -4.29 9.86 -20.29
C LEU A 60 -2.82 10.22 -20.52
N VAL A 61 -1.99 9.98 -19.52
CA VAL A 61 -0.56 10.31 -19.53
C VAL A 61 0.22 9.02 -19.71
N PRO A 62 1.22 8.94 -20.63
CA PRO A 62 2.07 7.76 -20.73
C PRO A 62 2.72 7.40 -19.38
N LYS A 63 2.69 6.11 -19.01
CA LYS A 63 3.34 5.60 -17.78
C LYS A 63 4.85 5.74 -17.87
N ASP A 64 5.42 5.55 -19.07
CA ASP A 64 6.82 5.79 -19.35
C ASP A 64 6.99 7.18 -19.98
N PRO A 65 7.51 8.17 -19.24
CA PRO A 65 7.74 9.51 -19.75
C PRO A 65 8.88 9.61 -20.78
N GLU A 66 9.73 8.59 -20.89
CA GLU A 66 10.82 8.53 -21.87
C GLU A 66 10.35 8.02 -23.23
N ASN A 67 9.20 7.38 -23.30
CA ASN A 67 8.58 6.95 -24.56
C ASN A 67 7.99 8.13 -25.32
N THR A 68 8.78 8.70 -26.23
CA THR A 68 8.41 9.88 -27.05
C THR A 68 7.35 9.59 -28.12
N ASP A 69 7.07 8.32 -28.41
CA ASP A 69 6.06 7.90 -29.39
C ASP A 69 4.64 8.05 -28.82
N LEU A 70 4.50 7.88 -27.52
CA LEU A 70 3.25 8.05 -26.82
C LEU A 70 3.02 9.51 -26.44
N LYS A 71 1.85 10.04 -26.79
CA LYS A 71 1.47 11.43 -26.50
C LYS A 71 0.28 11.47 -25.56
N THR A 72 0.31 12.40 -24.61
CA THR A 72 -0.83 12.66 -23.74
C THR A 72 -2.11 12.88 -24.53
N ILE A 73 -3.15 12.11 -24.21
CA ILE A 73 -4.51 12.29 -24.75
C ILE A 73 -5.33 12.99 -23.66
N TRP A 74 -5.92 14.11 -24.01
CA TRP A 74 -6.70 14.91 -23.06
C TRP A 74 -8.14 14.46 -23.01
N ILE A 75 -8.85 14.81 -21.94
CA ILE A 75 -10.28 14.62 -21.81
C ILE A 75 -10.91 15.97 -21.48
N MET A 76 -11.89 16.37 -22.26
CA MET A 76 -12.61 17.63 -22.14
C MET A 76 -14.07 17.39 -21.76
N ALA A 77 -14.64 18.34 -21.02
CA ALA A 77 -16.08 18.38 -20.75
C ALA A 77 -16.58 19.82 -20.74
N SER A 78 -17.90 20.00 -20.66
CA SER A 78 -18.49 21.31 -20.45
C SER A 78 -17.87 22.01 -19.23
N ARG A 79 -17.77 23.34 -19.25
CA ARG A 79 -17.11 24.13 -18.20
C ARG A 79 -17.74 23.95 -16.81
N SER A 80 -19.04 23.63 -16.77
CA SER A 80 -19.82 23.39 -15.54
C SER A 80 -19.75 21.94 -15.04
N SER A 81 -19.35 21.00 -15.89
CA SER A 81 -19.30 19.58 -15.55
C SER A 81 -18.11 19.24 -14.66
N ARG A 82 -18.35 18.32 -13.74
CA ARG A 82 -17.33 17.81 -12.80
C ARG A 82 -17.34 16.29 -12.87
N TYR A 83 -16.54 15.75 -13.77
CA TYR A 83 -16.33 14.31 -13.87
C TYR A 83 -15.10 13.92 -13.07
N ILE A 84 -15.24 12.89 -12.25
CA ILE A 84 -14.14 12.23 -11.54
C ILE A 84 -13.67 11.00 -12.34
N ASN A 85 -12.61 10.35 -11.88
CA ASN A 85 -12.08 9.14 -12.54
C ASN A 85 -13.15 8.06 -12.79
N GLN A 86 -14.05 7.81 -11.85
CA GLN A 86 -15.13 6.83 -11.99
C GLN A 86 -16.08 7.14 -13.15
N ASP A 87 -16.42 8.39 -13.33
CA ASP A 87 -17.28 8.81 -14.45
C ASP A 87 -16.59 8.57 -15.79
N ILE A 88 -15.26 8.79 -15.85
CA ILE A 88 -14.47 8.59 -17.06
C ILE A 88 -14.36 7.10 -17.41
N TYR A 89 -14.12 6.24 -16.41
CA TYR A 89 -14.04 4.79 -16.60
C TYR A 89 -15.34 4.15 -17.12
N GLN A 90 -16.49 4.79 -16.95
CA GLN A 90 -17.75 4.32 -17.55
C GLN A 90 -17.76 4.42 -19.09
N TYR A 91 -16.92 5.30 -19.66
CA TYR A 91 -16.86 5.54 -21.10
C TYR A 91 -15.58 5.04 -21.75
N ILE A 92 -14.48 5.03 -21.02
CA ILE A 92 -13.14 4.66 -21.53
C ILE A 92 -12.57 3.58 -20.63
N ASP A 93 -12.41 2.37 -21.15
CA ASP A 93 -11.70 1.30 -20.44
C ASP A 93 -10.18 1.53 -20.56
N VAL A 94 -9.65 2.35 -19.65
CA VAL A 94 -8.23 2.75 -19.68
C VAL A 94 -7.31 1.54 -19.57
N LYS A 95 -7.67 0.51 -18.80
CA LYS A 95 -6.83 -0.68 -18.63
C LYS A 95 -6.75 -1.53 -19.89
N LYS A 96 -7.87 -1.61 -20.62
CA LYS A 96 -7.98 -2.39 -21.85
C LYS A 96 -7.50 -1.63 -23.09
N ASP A 97 -8.02 -0.40 -23.25
CA ASP A 97 -7.83 0.37 -24.48
C ASP A 97 -6.54 1.20 -24.46
N PHE A 98 -6.04 1.54 -23.26
CA PHE A 98 -4.85 2.38 -23.07
C PHE A 98 -3.92 1.81 -21.98
N PRO A 99 -3.43 0.55 -22.08
CA PRO A 99 -2.66 -0.13 -21.03
C PRO A 99 -1.35 0.59 -20.67
N GLU A 100 -0.79 1.36 -21.60
CA GLU A 100 0.44 2.14 -21.46
C GLU A 100 0.24 3.50 -20.79
N TYR A 101 -1.02 3.85 -20.46
CA TYR A 101 -1.37 5.16 -19.93
C TYR A 101 -1.87 5.08 -18.49
N GLU A 102 -1.68 6.18 -17.77
CA GLU A 102 -2.28 6.47 -16.48
C GLU A 102 -3.32 7.59 -16.63
N LEU A 103 -4.47 7.44 -15.97
CA LEU A 103 -5.51 8.49 -15.95
C LEU A 103 -5.22 9.48 -14.82
N VAL A 104 -5.00 10.74 -15.18
CA VAL A 104 -4.84 11.85 -14.24
C VAL A 104 -6.04 12.78 -14.36
N CYS A 105 -6.80 12.99 -13.28
CA CYS A 105 -8.02 13.78 -13.28
C CYS A 105 -7.83 15.17 -12.67
N TYR A 106 -8.57 16.15 -13.17
CA TYR A 106 -8.66 17.49 -12.58
C TYR A 106 -9.50 17.50 -11.29
N TYR A 107 -10.50 16.63 -11.21
CA TYR A 107 -11.33 16.44 -10.02
C TYR A 107 -11.04 15.07 -9.41
N GLU A 108 -10.70 15.08 -8.13
CA GLU A 108 -10.55 13.86 -7.34
C GLU A 108 -11.61 13.79 -6.24
N SER A 109 -12.11 12.60 -6.00
CA SER A 109 -13.00 12.31 -4.89
C SER A 109 -12.36 11.27 -3.97
N SER A 110 -12.44 11.53 -2.68
CA SER A 110 -11.99 10.62 -1.63
C SER A 110 -13.06 10.47 -0.57
N ALA A 111 -13.05 9.35 0.12
CA ALA A 111 -13.91 9.11 1.27
C ALA A 111 -13.13 8.53 2.44
N GLY A 112 -13.62 8.76 3.65
CA GLY A 112 -13.02 8.26 4.87
C GLY A 112 -13.94 8.46 6.07
N ALA A 113 -13.43 8.26 7.28
CA ALA A 113 -14.25 8.36 8.47
C ALA A 113 -13.52 8.93 9.68
N VAL A 114 -14.27 9.69 10.49
CA VAL A 114 -13.98 9.93 11.90
C VAL A 114 -14.36 8.64 12.64
N VAL A 115 -13.37 7.80 12.92
CA VAL A 115 -13.59 6.56 13.66
C VAL A 115 -13.46 6.83 15.15
N TYR A 116 -14.46 6.41 15.91
CA TYR A 116 -14.44 6.54 17.38
C TYR A 116 -14.78 5.20 18.07
N ARG A 117 -14.34 5.07 19.31
CA ARG A 117 -14.72 3.96 20.21
C ARG A 117 -14.49 4.32 21.66
N SER A 118 -15.06 3.51 22.57
CA SER A 118 -14.68 3.54 23.99
C SER A 118 -13.37 2.77 24.19
N ILE A 119 -12.44 3.36 24.95
CA ILE A 119 -11.21 2.70 25.41
C ILE A 119 -11.06 2.97 26.89
N LYS A 120 -11.13 1.92 27.72
CA LYS A 120 -11.09 2.03 29.19
C LYS A 120 -12.14 3.01 29.71
N GLY A 121 -13.38 2.92 29.21
CA GLY A 121 -14.49 3.76 29.58
C GLY A 121 -14.37 5.22 29.14
N LYS A 122 -13.48 5.55 28.24
CA LYS A 122 -13.27 6.92 27.75
C LYS A 122 -13.37 6.97 26.22
N LEU A 123 -14.03 7.99 25.69
CA LEU A 123 -14.17 8.18 24.25
C LEU A 123 -12.82 8.52 23.61
N ARG A 124 -12.52 7.85 22.49
CA ARG A 124 -11.31 8.05 21.71
C ARG A 124 -11.62 8.13 20.23
N PHE A 125 -10.89 8.97 19.53
CA PHE A 125 -10.94 9.17 18.08
C PHE A 125 -9.64 8.70 17.46
N LEU A 126 -9.73 7.99 16.35
CA LEU A 126 -8.59 7.51 15.60
C LEU A 126 -8.06 8.61 14.69
N LEU A 127 -6.77 8.84 14.76
CA LEU A 127 -6.01 9.65 13.82
C LEU A 127 -4.88 8.79 13.22
N ILE A 128 -4.57 9.04 11.96
CA ILE A 128 -3.43 8.46 11.26
C ILE A 128 -2.47 9.57 10.81
N LYS A 129 -1.19 9.24 10.71
CA LYS A 129 -0.17 10.11 10.16
C LYS A 129 0.27 9.56 8.80
N ASN A 130 0.01 10.33 7.76
CA ASN A 130 0.38 9.94 6.42
C ASN A 130 1.89 10.03 6.21
N LYS A 131 2.51 8.98 5.67
CA LYS A 131 3.96 8.87 5.50
C LYS A 131 4.55 9.91 4.55
N ARG A 132 3.85 10.22 3.45
CA ARG A 132 4.34 11.16 2.43
C ARG A 132 4.25 12.61 2.86
N SER A 133 3.15 13.00 3.52
CA SER A 133 2.91 14.40 3.90
C SER A 133 3.29 14.71 5.35
N ALA A 134 3.52 13.69 6.18
CA ALA A 134 3.71 13.77 7.62
C ALA A 134 2.54 14.45 8.38
N ASN A 135 1.39 14.62 7.74
CA ASN A 135 0.20 15.25 8.31
C ASN A 135 -0.65 14.23 9.06
N TRP A 136 -1.23 14.68 10.18
CA TRP A 136 -2.24 13.97 10.93
C TRP A 136 -3.63 14.28 10.39
N GLY A 137 -4.44 13.24 10.20
CA GLY A 137 -5.82 13.34 9.71
C GLY A 137 -6.63 12.09 10.01
N PHE A 138 -7.79 11.98 9.38
CA PHE A 138 -8.63 10.79 9.42
C PHE A 138 -8.20 9.79 8.33
N PRO A 139 -8.40 8.48 8.55
CA PRO A 139 -8.22 7.47 7.52
C PRO A 139 -9.15 7.75 6.34
N LYS A 140 -8.60 7.79 5.12
CA LYS A 140 -9.31 8.14 3.89
C LYS A 140 -8.47 7.90 2.66
N GLY A 141 -9.09 7.54 1.56
CA GLY A 141 -8.43 7.45 0.25
C GLY A 141 -9.39 7.64 -0.92
N HIS A 142 -8.93 7.31 -2.11
CA HIS A 142 -9.64 7.56 -3.34
C HIS A 142 -10.80 6.58 -3.54
N LEU A 143 -11.86 7.06 -4.19
CA LEU A 143 -12.93 6.18 -4.63
C LEU A 143 -12.44 5.31 -5.79
N GLU A 144 -12.74 4.02 -5.74
CA GLU A 144 -12.51 3.09 -6.84
C GLU A 144 -13.73 2.96 -7.76
N MET A 145 -13.53 2.34 -8.93
CA MET A 145 -14.60 2.19 -9.91
C MET A 145 -15.76 1.35 -9.33
N GLY A 146 -16.98 1.90 -9.42
CA GLY A 146 -18.19 1.24 -8.93
C GLY A 146 -18.44 1.36 -7.42
N GLU A 147 -17.53 1.93 -6.66
CA GLU A 147 -17.72 2.14 -5.23
C GLU A 147 -18.67 3.30 -4.91
N THR A 148 -19.48 3.12 -3.90
CA THR A 148 -20.11 4.26 -3.23
C THR A 148 -19.10 4.93 -2.28
N LYS A 149 -19.36 6.18 -1.88
CA LYS A 149 -18.52 6.86 -0.86
C LYS A 149 -18.45 6.07 0.46
N TYR A 150 -19.53 5.36 0.82
CA TYR A 150 -19.58 4.55 2.03
C TYR A 150 -18.67 3.31 1.91
N ASP A 151 -18.65 2.67 0.75
CA ASP A 151 -17.81 1.50 0.51
C ASP A 151 -16.33 1.90 0.48
N ALA A 152 -16.02 3.00 -0.23
CA ALA A 152 -14.67 3.57 -0.22
C ALA A 152 -14.20 3.91 1.21
N ALA A 153 -15.05 4.55 2.02
CA ALA A 153 -14.70 4.87 3.40
C ALA A 153 -14.45 3.61 4.25
N ARG A 154 -15.23 2.52 4.05
CA ARG A 154 -15.01 1.25 4.76
C ARG A 154 -13.71 0.58 4.31
N ARG A 155 -13.48 0.49 3.00
CA ARG A 155 -12.27 -0.10 2.43
C ARG A 155 -11.02 0.64 2.89
N GLU A 156 -10.98 1.95 2.75
CA GLU A 156 -9.82 2.77 3.11
C GLU A 156 -9.50 2.68 4.61
N VAL A 157 -10.52 2.75 5.49
CA VAL A 157 -10.28 2.55 6.93
C VAL A 157 -9.74 1.15 7.21
N LEU A 158 -10.26 0.12 6.53
CA LEU A 158 -9.77 -1.25 6.70
C LEU A 158 -8.32 -1.39 6.20
N GLU A 159 -8.00 -0.87 5.03
CA GLU A 159 -6.66 -0.93 4.44
C GLU A 159 -5.63 -0.19 5.29
N GLU A 160 -5.90 1.07 5.64
CA GLU A 160 -4.97 1.92 6.38
C GLU A 160 -4.82 1.52 7.86
N THR A 161 -5.85 0.90 8.48
CA THR A 161 -5.89 0.68 9.94
C THR A 161 -6.25 -0.72 10.40
N GLY A 162 -6.65 -1.61 9.48
CA GLY A 162 -7.11 -2.96 9.79
C GLY A 162 -8.44 -3.02 10.54
N LEU A 163 -9.22 -1.92 10.57
CA LEU A 163 -10.45 -1.84 11.34
C LEU A 163 -11.68 -1.96 10.46
N HIS A 164 -12.61 -2.84 10.85
CA HIS A 164 -13.96 -2.87 10.31
C HIS A 164 -14.81 -1.80 11.01
N ILE A 165 -15.46 -0.95 10.21
CA ILE A 165 -16.24 0.16 10.75
C ILE A 165 -17.74 0.04 10.46
N LYS A 166 -18.54 0.59 11.38
CA LYS A 166 -19.98 0.78 11.23
C LYS A 166 -20.26 2.29 11.09
N ILE A 167 -20.60 2.71 9.88
CA ILE A 167 -20.88 4.12 9.58
C ILE A 167 -22.27 4.48 10.12
N HIS A 168 -22.34 5.63 10.84
CA HIS A 168 -23.60 6.23 11.23
C HIS A 168 -24.13 7.09 10.09
N LEU A 169 -25.32 6.74 9.59
CA LEU A 169 -25.98 7.49 8.52
C LEU A 169 -26.48 8.84 9.03
N GLY A 170 -26.58 9.83 8.14
CA GLY A 170 -27.11 11.17 8.44
C GLY A 170 -26.05 12.24 8.70
N TYR A 171 -24.76 11.92 8.63
CA TYR A 171 -23.67 12.88 8.65
C TYR A 171 -22.67 12.65 7.51
N GLU A 172 -22.30 13.70 6.82
CA GLU A 172 -21.21 13.75 5.86
C GLU A 172 -20.46 15.09 6.00
N GLY A 173 -19.27 15.06 6.57
CA GLY A 173 -18.36 16.19 6.57
C GLY A 173 -17.68 16.32 5.20
N ILE A 174 -17.63 17.53 4.64
CA ILE A 174 -17.04 17.77 3.33
C ILE A 174 -15.83 18.70 3.47
N SER A 175 -14.67 18.23 3.04
CA SER A 175 -13.47 19.03 2.83
C SER A 175 -13.21 19.22 1.34
N LYS A 176 -12.96 20.47 0.90
CA LYS A 176 -12.61 20.80 -0.49
C LYS A 176 -11.34 21.63 -0.49
N TYR A 177 -10.39 21.25 -1.32
CA TYR A 177 -9.13 21.97 -1.49
C TYR A 177 -8.49 21.66 -2.85
N THR A 178 -7.64 22.57 -3.31
CA THR A 178 -6.87 22.38 -4.53
C THR A 178 -5.44 21.97 -4.19
N LEU A 179 -4.98 20.89 -4.80
CA LEU A 179 -3.60 20.39 -4.65
C LEU A 179 -2.63 21.30 -5.42
N ARG A 180 -1.32 21.17 -5.12
CA ARG A 180 -0.25 21.96 -5.79
C ARG A 180 -0.20 21.78 -7.31
N ASN A 181 -0.68 20.66 -7.84
CA ASN A 181 -0.78 20.34 -9.26
C ASN A 181 -2.08 20.87 -9.91
N ASN A 182 -2.81 21.75 -9.23
CA ASN A 182 -4.12 22.30 -9.63
C ASN A 182 -5.25 21.27 -9.75
N VAL A 183 -5.15 20.16 -9.04
CA VAL A 183 -6.23 19.17 -8.93
C VAL A 183 -7.18 19.58 -7.82
N ASP A 184 -8.47 19.69 -8.12
CA ASP A 184 -9.53 20.00 -7.15
C ASP A 184 -9.95 18.69 -6.46
N LYS A 185 -9.68 18.59 -5.16
CA LYS A 185 -10.02 17.42 -4.36
C LYS A 185 -11.22 17.68 -3.47
N LYS A 186 -12.18 16.75 -3.50
CA LYS A 186 -13.33 16.69 -2.59
C LYS A 186 -13.19 15.45 -1.74
N VAL A 187 -13.23 15.63 -0.41
CA VAL A 187 -13.17 14.52 0.56
C VAL A 187 -14.47 14.48 1.33
N SER A 188 -15.11 13.32 1.35
CA SER A 188 -16.30 13.01 2.15
C SER A 188 -15.88 12.22 3.38
N ILE A 189 -16.13 12.76 4.57
CA ILE A 189 -15.77 12.13 5.84
C ILE A 189 -17.05 11.80 6.61
N PHE A 190 -17.22 10.50 6.88
CA PHE A 190 -18.33 9.98 7.66
C PHE A 190 -17.97 9.83 9.13
N VAL A 191 -18.94 9.50 9.96
CA VAL A 191 -18.73 9.14 11.36
C VAL A 191 -18.97 7.65 11.52
N ALA A 192 -18.05 6.95 12.16
CA ALA A 192 -18.13 5.51 12.30
C ALA A 192 -17.60 5.04 13.66
N THR A 193 -18.14 3.91 14.14
CA THR A 193 -17.60 3.17 15.27
C THR A 193 -16.98 1.86 14.81
N THR A 194 -16.13 1.26 15.66
CA THR A 194 -15.55 -0.06 15.43
C THR A 194 -15.64 -0.90 16.69
N ASP A 195 -15.86 -2.20 16.48
CA ASP A 195 -15.76 -3.21 17.52
C ASP A 195 -14.36 -3.86 17.56
N ASP A 196 -13.52 -3.61 16.57
CA ASP A 196 -12.17 -4.17 16.51
C ASP A 196 -11.27 -3.54 17.58
N LEU A 197 -10.63 -4.37 18.40
CA LEU A 197 -9.78 -3.91 19.50
C LEU A 197 -8.35 -3.63 19.04
N LYS A 198 -7.87 -4.34 18.02
CA LYS A 198 -6.51 -4.20 17.47
C LYS A 198 -6.52 -3.30 16.24
N THR A 199 -5.63 -2.33 16.20
CA THR A 199 -5.34 -1.49 15.03
C THR A 199 -4.03 -1.97 14.41
N THR A 200 -4.02 -2.20 13.09
CA THR A 200 -2.84 -2.59 12.32
C THR A 200 -2.64 -1.58 11.20
N MET A 201 -1.42 -1.05 11.03
CA MET A 201 -1.13 -0.06 10.00
C MET A 201 -0.77 -0.72 8.67
N GLN A 202 -1.14 -0.09 7.58
CA GLN A 202 -0.55 -0.31 6.27
C GLN A 202 0.78 0.46 6.20
N GLU A 203 1.89 -0.25 6.36
CA GLU A 203 3.23 0.36 6.52
C GLU A 203 3.71 1.14 5.28
N GLU A 204 3.13 0.92 4.11
CA GLU A 204 3.49 1.63 2.88
C GLU A 204 3.03 3.09 2.89
N GLU A 205 1.86 3.38 3.47
CA GLU A 205 1.22 4.70 3.40
C GLU A 205 1.15 5.42 4.73
N ILE A 206 1.06 4.69 5.85
CA ILE A 206 0.85 5.23 7.18
C ILE A 206 2.12 5.13 8.01
N ASP A 207 2.53 6.24 8.62
CA ASP A 207 3.71 6.36 9.48
C ASP A 207 3.39 6.05 10.95
N ASP A 208 2.23 6.51 11.44
CA ASP A 208 1.80 6.32 12.84
C ASP A 208 0.27 6.39 12.92
N TYR A 209 -0.32 5.80 13.95
CA TYR A 209 -1.72 5.97 14.30
C TYR A 209 -1.88 6.25 15.79
N ARG A 210 -2.94 6.99 16.15
CA ARG A 210 -3.20 7.31 17.56
C ARG A 210 -4.68 7.38 17.87
N TRP A 211 -5.07 6.74 18.97
CA TRP A 211 -6.36 6.92 19.59
C TRP A 211 -6.29 8.05 20.61
N ARG A 212 -6.96 9.16 20.35
CA ARG A 212 -6.86 10.39 21.15
C ARG A 212 -8.21 10.82 21.72
N ALA A 213 -8.18 11.44 22.92
CA ALA A 213 -9.34 12.18 23.43
C ALA A 213 -9.62 13.36 22.49
N TYR A 214 -10.84 13.90 22.53
CA TYR A 214 -11.27 14.98 21.65
C TYR A 214 -10.28 16.15 21.60
N ASP A 215 -9.93 16.73 22.75
CA ASP A 215 -9.06 17.92 22.80
C ASP A 215 -7.64 17.61 22.30
N GLN A 216 -7.13 16.39 22.54
CA GLN A 216 -5.86 15.91 22.00
C GLN A 216 -5.94 15.70 20.49
N ALA A 217 -7.04 15.14 19.97
CA ALA A 217 -7.26 14.96 18.55
C ALA A 217 -7.31 16.31 17.83
N MET A 218 -8.04 17.29 18.39
CA MET A 218 -8.09 18.67 17.90
C MET A 218 -6.71 19.31 17.81
N GLY A 219 -5.82 19.05 18.78
CA GLY A 219 -4.44 19.55 18.77
C GLY A 219 -3.51 18.86 17.79
N HIS A 220 -3.80 17.58 17.44
CA HIS A 220 -2.96 16.80 16.52
C HIS A 220 -3.35 16.99 15.05
N LEU A 221 -4.65 17.24 14.75
CA LEU A 221 -5.10 17.44 13.38
C LEU A 221 -4.37 18.60 12.71
N SER A 222 -3.80 18.34 11.55
CA SER A 222 -2.96 19.29 10.81
C SER A 222 -3.75 20.38 10.08
N PHE A 223 -5.02 20.12 9.75
CA PHE A 223 -5.84 21.03 8.95
C PHE A 223 -7.09 21.51 9.68
N GLU A 224 -7.41 22.79 9.54
CA GLU A 224 -8.61 23.39 10.15
C GLU A 224 -9.92 22.77 9.64
N ASN A 225 -9.97 22.34 8.38
CA ASN A 225 -11.13 21.62 7.87
C ASN A 225 -11.38 20.31 8.60
N ASP A 226 -10.33 19.54 8.94
CA ASP A 226 -10.47 18.29 9.68
C ASP A 226 -10.90 18.57 11.13
N LYS A 227 -10.39 19.64 11.74
CA LYS A 227 -10.85 20.08 13.08
C LYS A 227 -12.32 20.47 13.08
N LYS A 228 -12.78 21.18 12.03
CA LYS A 228 -14.19 21.52 11.84
C LYS A 228 -15.03 20.25 11.72
N ILE A 229 -14.62 19.31 10.88
CA ILE A 229 -15.28 18.01 10.68
C ILE A 229 -15.37 17.23 12.00
N LEU A 230 -14.29 17.18 12.80
CA LEU A 230 -14.31 16.49 14.10
C LEU A 230 -15.32 17.13 15.07
N ARG A 231 -15.40 18.45 15.08
CA ARG A 231 -16.37 19.18 15.93
C ARG A 231 -17.80 18.83 15.53
N GLU A 232 -18.12 18.97 14.24
CA GLU A 232 -19.43 18.67 13.69
C GLU A 232 -19.83 17.19 13.89
N ALA A 233 -18.85 16.27 13.74
CA ALA A 233 -19.05 14.83 14.00
C ALA A 233 -19.42 14.56 15.46
N VAL A 234 -18.76 15.21 16.41
CA VAL A 234 -19.05 15.05 17.84
C VAL A 234 -20.44 15.64 18.17
N ASP A 235 -20.78 16.80 17.63
CA ASP A 235 -22.11 17.41 17.81
C ASP A 235 -23.21 16.49 17.25
N PHE A 236 -22.98 15.88 16.09
CA PHE A 236 -23.87 14.86 15.51
C PHE A 236 -24.05 13.66 16.45
N LEU A 237 -22.94 13.10 16.96
CA LEU A 237 -22.97 11.94 17.86
C LEU A 237 -23.74 12.24 19.16
N ILE A 238 -23.58 13.43 19.72
CA ILE A 238 -24.33 13.88 20.92
C ILE A 238 -25.81 14.02 20.60
N LYS A 239 -26.15 14.67 19.48
CA LYS A 239 -27.53 14.85 19.01
C LYS A 239 -28.26 13.50 18.80
N GLN A 240 -27.53 12.52 18.27
CA GLN A 240 -28.06 11.17 18.04
C GLN A 240 -28.02 10.28 19.31
N LYS A 241 -27.58 10.82 20.45
CA LYS A 241 -27.42 10.09 21.73
C LYS A 241 -26.49 8.88 21.64
N LEU A 242 -25.56 8.87 20.69
CA LEU A 242 -24.56 7.82 20.53
C LEU A 242 -23.38 7.98 21.49
N ILE A 243 -23.16 9.19 21.97
CA ILE A 243 -22.24 9.52 23.05
C ILE A 243 -22.91 10.50 24.04
N VAL A 244 -22.42 10.56 25.28
CA VAL A 244 -22.93 11.48 26.30
C VAL A 244 -22.37 12.90 26.08
N ASN A 245 -21.06 12.99 25.90
CA ASN A 245 -20.34 14.23 25.56
C ASN A 245 -19.02 13.89 24.85
N LYS A 246 -18.24 14.92 24.49
CA LYS A 246 -16.99 14.75 23.74
C LYS A 246 -15.93 13.84 24.38
N ASN A 247 -16.07 13.48 25.64
CA ASN A 247 -15.11 12.67 26.39
C ASN A 247 -15.70 11.36 26.94
N THR A 248 -17.03 11.30 27.02
CA THR A 248 -17.75 10.22 27.73
C THR A 248 -18.60 9.41 26.76
N PRO A 249 -18.33 8.11 26.59
CA PRO A 249 -19.19 7.20 25.84
C PRO A 249 -20.50 6.95 26.61
N THR A 250 -21.49 6.35 25.95
CA THR A 250 -22.69 5.84 26.61
C THR A 250 -22.34 4.62 27.48
N ALA A 251 -23.19 4.31 28.48
CA ALA A 251 -23.04 3.09 29.27
C ALA A 251 -23.02 1.83 28.38
N GLN A 252 -23.92 1.76 27.39
CA GLN A 252 -23.95 0.65 26.41
C GLN A 252 -22.65 0.49 25.62
N ALA A 253 -21.97 1.60 25.26
CA ALA A 253 -20.67 1.52 24.58
C ALA A 253 -19.55 1.02 25.50
N ILE A 254 -19.65 1.29 26.81
CA ILE A 254 -18.73 0.74 27.81
C ILE A 254 -18.96 -0.75 28.00
N ASP A 255 -20.22 -1.16 28.17
CA ASP A 255 -20.61 -2.58 28.32
C ASP A 255 -20.15 -3.38 27.12
N ARG A 256 -20.37 -2.85 25.91
CA ARG A 256 -19.90 -3.46 24.65
C ARG A 256 -18.37 -3.62 24.62
N GLU A 257 -17.61 -2.64 25.07
CA GLU A 257 -16.14 -2.73 25.16
C GLU A 257 -15.72 -3.87 26.10
N ILE A 258 -16.42 -4.06 27.20
CA ILE A 258 -16.14 -5.13 28.16
C ILE A 258 -16.42 -6.50 27.53
N GLU A 259 -17.59 -6.66 26.90
CA GLU A 259 -17.98 -7.91 26.21
C GLU A 259 -16.97 -8.31 25.13
N LEU A 260 -16.55 -7.36 24.29
CA LEU A 260 -15.56 -7.60 23.23
C LEU A 260 -14.21 -8.06 23.80
N LYS A 261 -13.73 -7.41 24.87
CA LYS A 261 -12.48 -7.84 25.54
C LYS A 261 -12.57 -9.22 26.15
N GLU A 262 -13.73 -9.58 26.72
CA GLU A 262 -13.93 -10.93 27.23
C GLU A 262 -13.96 -11.98 26.13
N GLN A 263 -14.61 -11.67 25.00
CA GLN A 263 -14.60 -12.53 23.82
C GLN A 263 -13.19 -12.74 23.28
N GLU A 264 -12.42 -11.66 23.07
CA GLU A 264 -11.03 -11.73 22.62
C GLU A 264 -10.16 -12.56 23.58
N ARG A 265 -10.37 -12.40 24.89
CA ARG A 265 -9.68 -13.23 25.90
C ARG A 265 -10.02 -14.70 25.76
N LYS A 266 -11.30 -15.04 25.55
CA LYS A 266 -11.75 -16.42 25.35
C LYS A 266 -11.13 -17.03 24.09
N GLU A 267 -11.13 -16.28 23.00
CA GLU A 267 -10.53 -16.71 21.71
C GLU A 267 -9.02 -16.96 21.84
N ARG A 268 -8.26 -16.05 22.49
CA ARG A 268 -6.83 -16.24 22.75
C ARG A 268 -6.54 -17.49 23.59
N ILE A 269 -7.36 -17.75 24.59
CA ILE A 269 -7.22 -18.95 25.42
C ILE A 269 -7.51 -20.21 24.59
N ALA A 270 -8.56 -20.19 23.75
CA ALA A 270 -8.92 -21.30 22.88
C ALA A 270 -7.83 -21.59 21.85
N GLU A 271 -7.25 -20.54 21.23
CA GLU A 271 -6.16 -20.67 20.28
C GLU A 271 -4.89 -21.22 20.94
N TYR A 272 -4.50 -20.71 22.13
CA TYR A 272 -3.39 -21.24 22.89
C TYR A 272 -3.56 -22.74 23.19
N ARG A 273 -4.77 -23.17 23.63
CA ARG A 273 -5.07 -24.58 23.88
C ARG A 273 -4.96 -25.42 22.62
N ARG A 274 -5.45 -24.89 21.48
CA ARG A 274 -5.35 -25.57 20.17
C ARG A 274 -3.90 -25.73 19.73
N GLN A 275 -3.06 -24.71 19.87
CA GLN A 275 -1.64 -24.77 19.55
C GLN A 275 -0.91 -25.80 20.42
N LYS A 276 -1.17 -25.80 21.74
CA LYS A 276 -0.61 -26.79 22.65
C LYS A 276 -1.04 -28.22 22.30
N TRP A 277 -2.28 -28.42 21.92
CA TRP A 277 -2.77 -29.73 21.49
C TRP A 277 -2.07 -30.19 20.19
N ILE A 278 -1.91 -29.30 19.20
CA ILE A 278 -1.17 -29.58 17.95
C ILE A 278 0.29 -29.93 18.25
N GLU A 279 0.96 -29.17 19.11
CA GLU A 279 2.34 -29.43 19.54
C GLU A 279 2.46 -30.84 20.18
N GLN A 280 1.52 -31.19 21.05
CA GLN A 280 1.47 -32.52 21.67
C GLN A 280 1.25 -33.63 20.63
N GLN A 281 0.31 -33.46 19.69
CA GLN A 281 0.10 -34.44 18.61
C GLN A 281 1.34 -34.62 17.75
N ASN A 282 2.05 -33.53 17.44
CA ASN A 282 3.28 -33.58 16.66
C ASN A 282 4.39 -34.33 17.41
N LYS A 283 4.53 -34.13 18.74
CA LYS A 283 5.47 -34.89 19.59
C LYS A 283 5.15 -36.38 19.55
N ILE A 284 3.87 -36.75 19.71
CA ILE A 284 3.43 -38.15 19.66
C ILE A 284 3.70 -38.75 18.28
N ARG A 285 3.41 -38.03 17.19
CA ARG A 285 3.72 -38.50 15.83
C ARG A 285 5.22 -38.69 15.59
N ALA A 286 6.04 -37.73 16.04
CA ALA A 286 7.51 -37.81 15.95
C ALA A 286 8.04 -39.00 16.74
N GLN A 287 7.52 -39.24 17.94
CA GLN A 287 7.92 -40.40 18.78
C GLN A 287 7.55 -41.72 18.12
N ARG A 288 6.30 -41.86 17.59
CA ARG A 288 5.87 -43.05 16.85
C ARG A 288 6.72 -43.28 15.60
N TYR A 289 7.06 -42.21 14.86
CA TYR A 289 7.95 -42.31 13.71
C TYR A 289 9.34 -42.77 14.10
N TYR A 290 9.92 -42.22 15.18
CA TYR A 290 11.22 -42.59 15.71
C TYR A 290 11.26 -44.06 16.13
N GLU A 291 10.27 -44.51 16.92
CA GLU A 291 10.19 -45.92 17.35
C GLU A 291 10.07 -46.90 16.14
N LYS A 292 9.26 -46.55 15.16
CA LYS A 292 9.10 -47.35 13.94
C LYS A 292 10.37 -47.45 13.07
N HIS A 293 11.22 -46.41 13.06
CA HIS A 293 12.41 -46.33 12.20
C HIS A 293 13.71 -46.26 13.00
N LYS A 294 13.68 -46.61 14.28
CA LYS A 294 14.78 -46.46 15.23
C LYS A 294 16.09 -47.08 14.73
N GLU A 295 16.04 -48.30 14.21
CA GLU A 295 17.23 -49.00 13.72
C GLU A 295 17.84 -48.32 12.49
N GLU A 296 16.99 -47.86 11.57
CA GLU A 296 17.45 -47.19 10.36
C GLU A 296 18.03 -45.81 10.65
N ILE A 297 17.42 -45.05 11.55
CA ILE A 297 17.92 -43.73 12.01
C ILE A 297 19.28 -43.90 12.73
N VAL A 298 19.42 -44.92 13.56
CA VAL A 298 20.70 -45.21 14.21
C VAL A 298 21.77 -45.60 13.18
N ARG A 299 21.44 -46.47 12.23
CA ARG A 299 22.32 -46.85 11.12
C ARG A 299 22.78 -45.63 10.28
N GLN A 300 21.86 -44.74 9.92
CA GLN A 300 22.16 -43.50 9.20
C GLN A 300 23.06 -42.54 9.99
N LYS A 301 22.84 -42.41 11.32
CA LYS A 301 23.69 -41.60 12.18
C LYS A 301 25.11 -42.14 12.27
N ILE A 302 25.27 -43.46 12.34
CA ILE A 302 26.59 -44.13 12.35
C ILE A 302 27.32 -43.91 11.02
N ILE A 303 26.62 -44.06 9.86
CA ILE A 303 27.19 -43.82 8.56
C ILE A 303 27.65 -42.36 8.42
N LYS A 304 26.80 -41.41 8.82
CA LYS A 304 27.14 -39.98 8.80
C LYS A 304 28.32 -39.61 9.68
N LYS A 305 28.41 -40.23 10.86
CA LYS A 305 29.55 -40.05 11.77
C LYS A 305 30.84 -40.60 11.17
N ARG A 306 30.79 -41.79 10.55
CA ARG A 306 31.93 -42.40 9.84
C ARG A 306 32.40 -41.55 8.65
N LYS A 307 31.49 -41.03 7.82
CA LYS A 307 31.82 -40.12 6.69
C LYS A 307 32.52 -38.85 7.20
N ARG A 308 31.99 -38.20 8.26
CA ARG A 308 32.62 -37.01 8.85
C ARG A 308 33.99 -37.28 9.43
N SER A 309 34.19 -38.46 10.03
CA SER A 309 35.50 -38.86 10.57
C SER A 309 36.52 -39.14 9.47
N GLN A 310 36.08 -39.76 8.36
CA GLN A 310 36.93 -40.00 7.19
C GLN A 310 37.31 -38.69 6.50
N GLU A 311 36.39 -37.78 6.38
CA GLU A 311 36.63 -36.45 5.80
C GLU A 311 37.60 -35.63 6.64
N LYS A 312 37.45 -35.64 7.98
CA LYS A 312 38.42 -35.03 8.89
C LYS A 312 39.84 -35.62 8.74
N LYS A 313 39.94 -36.96 8.62
CA LYS A 313 41.23 -37.62 8.39
C LYS A 313 41.85 -37.27 7.06
N ARG A 314 41.01 -37.16 5.96
CA ARG A 314 41.47 -36.71 4.64
C ARG A 314 42.03 -35.29 4.67
N LEU A 315 41.30 -34.36 5.32
CA LEU A 315 41.74 -32.98 5.45
C LEU A 315 43.04 -32.86 6.29
N GLN A 316 43.18 -33.66 7.35
CA GLN A 316 44.36 -33.70 8.21
C GLN A 316 45.60 -34.25 7.47
N ASN A 317 45.41 -35.33 6.66
CA ASN A 317 46.47 -35.89 5.83
C ASN A 317 46.86 -34.93 4.68
N ALA A 318 45.90 -34.22 4.08
CA ALA A 318 46.20 -33.20 3.06
C ALA A 318 46.99 -32.01 3.65
N ALA A 319 46.65 -31.59 4.87
CA ALA A 319 47.39 -30.54 5.57
C ALA A 319 48.82 -30.97 5.92
N ASN A 320 49.02 -32.24 6.41
CA ASN A 320 50.34 -32.77 6.71
C ASN A 320 51.20 -32.97 5.43
N ASN A 321 50.59 -33.36 4.29
CA ASN A 321 51.33 -33.48 3.03
C ASN A 321 51.74 -32.10 2.49
N ASN A 322 50.93 -31.07 2.64
CA ASN A 322 51.30 -29.70 2.27
C ASN A 322 52.42 -29.14 3.16
N ALA A 323 52.39 -29.44 4.48
CA ALA A 323 53.44 -29.02 5.41
C ALA A 323 54.80 -29.71 5.07
N ASN A 324 54.76 -31.04 4.74
CA ASN A 324 55.95 -31.78 4.32
C ASN A 324 56.49 -31.31 2.94
N ALA A 325 55.61 -30.89 2.01
CA ALA A 325 56.04 -30.30 0.72
C ALA A 325 56.74 -28.94 0.91
N GLN A 326 56.23 -28.11 1.83
CA GLN A 326 56.86 -26.82 2.15
C GLN A 326 58.21 -27.01 2.86
N ASN A 327 58.35 -27.97 3.75
CA ASN A 327 59.65 -28.28 4.37
C ASN A 327 60.70 -28.80 3.39
N LYS A 328 60.28 -29.65 2.42
CA LYS A 328 61.23 -30.09 1.35
C LYS A 328 61.66 -28.96 0.43
N ASN A 329 60.79 -27.98 0.15
CA ASN A 329 61.16 -26.79 -0.63
C ASN A 329 62.12 -25.86 0.14
N ASN A 330 61.97 -25.75 1.46
CA ASN A 330 62.85 -24.96 2.32
C ASN A 330 64.22 -25.65 2.48
N GLU A 331 64.31 -26.96 2.57
CA GLU A 331 65.58 -27.68 2.59
C GLU A 331 66.30 -27.62 1.23
N SER A 332 65.53 -27.58 0.13
CA SER A 332 66.11 -27.43 -1.24
C SER A 332 66.68 -26.01 -1.45
N GLN A 333 66.04 -24.98 -0.89
CA GLN A 333 66.55 -23.61 -0.95
C GLN A 333 67.78 -23.40 -0.03
N SER A 334 67.80 -23.97 1.18
CA SER A 334 68.94 -23.87 2.09
C SER A 334 70.20 -24.59 1.58
N ASN A 335 70.04 -25.65 0.76
CA ASN A 335 71.14 -26.36 0.10
C ASN A 335 71.62 -25.62 -1.17
N ALA A 336 70.78 -24.85 -1.83
CA ALA A 336 71.17 -23.98 -2.94
C ALA A 336 72.00 -22.78 -2.47
N ASP A 337 71.63 -22.18 -1.36
CA ASP A 337 72.40 -21.06 -0.77
C ASP A 337 73.75 -21.47 -0.18
N LYS A 338 73.93 -22.71 0.30
CA LYS A 338 75.20 -23.28 0.73
C LYS A 338 76.16 -23.60 -0.42
N LYS A 339 75.67 -23.82 -1.65
CA LYS A 339 76.50 -24.03 -2.83
C LYS A 339 76.96 -22.72 -3.49
N GLN A 340 76.32 -21.59 -3.27
CA GLN A 340 76.76 -20.32 -3.81
C GLN A 340 77.83 -19.59 -2.96
N ASN A 341 77.96 -19.94 -1.66
CA ASN A 341 78.99 -19.36 -0.78
C ASN A 341 80.33 -20.08 -0.77
N THR A 342 80.52 -21.13 -1.63
CA THR A 342 81.82 -21.82 -1.70
C THR A 342 82.60 -21.58 -3.02
N THR A 343 82.19 -20.59 -3.81
CA THR A 343 82.84 -20.32 -5.10
C THR A 343 83.43 -18.92 -5.20
N THR A 344 83.56 -18.18 -4.08
CA THR A 344 84.10 -16.79 -4.12
C THR A 344 85.41 -16.60 -3.33
N ASP A 345 86.05 -17.69 -2.89
CA ASP A 345 87.39 -17.58 -2.27
C ASP A 345 88.43 -18.39 -3.05
N LYS A 346 88.74 -18.05 -4.28
CA LYS A 346 89.96 -18.41 -4.96
C LYS A 346 90.15 -17.54 -6.19
N LYS A 347 90.60 -16.29 -5.97
CA LYS A 347 91.45 -15.50 -6.95
C LYS A 347 91.79 -14.22 -6.30
N GLU A 348 92.94 -14.19 -5.61
CA GLU A 348 93.90 -13.12 -5.56
C GLU A 348 95.07 -13.66 -4.73
N ASN A 349 96.06 -14.16 -5.42
CA ASN A 349 97.50 -13.94 -5.31
C ASN A 349 98.16 -14.55 -6.50
#